data_d215774039e072d19acd3cdce7939083
#
_entry.id   d215774039e072d19acd3cdce7939083
#
_cell.length_a   1.000
_cell.length_b   1.000
_cell.length_c   1.000
_cell.angle_alpha   90.00
_cell.angle_beta   90.00
_cell.angle_gamma   90.00
#
_symmetry.space_group_name_H-M   'P 1'
#
loop_
_entity.id
_entity.type
_entity.pdbx_description
1 polymer ?
#
loop_
_entity_poly.entity_id
_entity_poly.type
_entity_poly.pdbx_seq_one_letter_code
_entity_poly.pdbx_strand_id
1 'polypeptide(L)'
;MRRKLLLLVSALLLCGVGYFVYQRFVAPTRIALVNFLSYQSSNIILSNKDRFIKFEEVSTDELDKLKGFDFVLIWGMGMKISEEQRDMLIEASRKIPFHSFAVTNPDNDISTLGEEDLKRVSEYLESANKNNYQNLALYVRKYIDKKWFATEPAPAIERKENVYFHLDDELSFNNLKDYEDYLKQHNFYKEGAPRVAVVAGLHEPFAGNKEHLNGVISALQNEGMNVYPFTAQTKRIEFLEEINPDAIVYFPHGQMMMGAPEKFINWIKQKNIPFFTGLSVLTLKEKWEKDPMGMAGGFLGQTVVMPELDGALYPYVVIAQDKNKDGYYFLNAIGNRAAKFAKIIHNFTQLKKQANADKKLAIVYFKGVGLNPPVAQGLEVIESLYNFLIQLKKEGYKVDNLPATVEEFHTLLNNHANTYRASAKGEIERFFAQGNPALVEASELDSWLKGILPKDLYEQVVAHNGAVPGNYLATHKDGKDYLGVARLTFGNVTILPQPPAAISTEDDFKVQHGVKEIPPYAYIGAYLWVQKGLKADALIHFGTHGSLEFTPDKQ
;
A
#
# COMPACT_ATOMS: atom_id res chain seq x y z
N MET A 1 -63.67 -45.71 1.85
CA MET A 1 -62.22 -45.68 2.08
C MET A 1 -61.42 -45.50 0.78
N ARG A 2 -61.56 -46.34 -0.26
CA ARG A 2 -60.80 -46.26 -1.53
C ARG A 2 -60.86 -44.90 -2.24
N ARG A 3 -62.04 -44.24 -2.35
CA ARG A 3 -62.16 -42.92 -3.00
C ARG A 3 -61.41 -41.80 -2.26
N LYS A 4 -61.41 -41.79 -0.92
CA LYS A 4 -60.62 -40.81 -0.13
C LYS A 4 -59.13 -41.05 -0.23
N LEU A 5 -58.72 -42.31 -0.31
CA LEU A 5 -57.27 -42.66 -0.51
C LEU A 5 -56.81 -42.26 -1.90
N LEU A 6 -57.63 -42.49 -2.95
CA LEU A 6 -57.32 -42.04 -4.31
C LEU A 6 -57.18 -40.51 -4.43
N LEU A 7 -58.11 -39.76 -3.78
CA LEU A 7 -57.99 -38.30 -3.74
C LEU A 7 -56.75 -37.81 -3.02
N LEU A 8 -56.38 -38.45 -1.91
CA LEU A 8 -55.16 -38.13 -1.17
C LEU A 8 -53.90 -38.40 -2.00
N VAL A 9 -53.84 -39.55 -2.67
CA VAL A 9 -52.72 -39.90 -3.56
C VAL A 9 -52.63 -38.95 -4.76
N SER A 10 -53.77 -38.59 -5.36
CA SER A 10 -53.80 -37.61 -6.46
C SER A 10 -53.37 -36.22 -6.01
N ALA A 11 -53.78 -35.79 -4.82
CA ALA A 11 -53.35 -34.49 -4.26
C ALA A 11 -51.85 -34.49 -3.98
N LEU A 12 -51.28 -35.57 -3.42
CA LEU A 12 -49.85 -35.70 -3.18
C LEU A 12 -49.03 -35.72 -4.49
N LEU A 13 -49.54 -36.41 -5.53
CA LEU A 13 -48.93 -36.40 -6.86
C LEU A 13 -48.96 -35.01 -7.49
N LEU A 14 -50.08 -34.29 -7.41
CA LEU A 14 -50.19 -32.91 -7.91
C LEU A 14 -49.27 -31.95 -7.15
N CYS A 15 -49.16 -32.08 -5.84
CA CYS A 15 -48.22 -31.32 -5.04
C CYS A 15 -46.76 -31.65 -5.42
N GLY A 16 -46.45 -32.93 -5.62
CA GLY A 16 -45.13 -33.37 -6.05
C GLY A 16 -44.75 -32.84 -7.43
N VAL A 17 -45.67 -32.91 -8.40
CA VAL A 17 -45.45 -32.35 -9.75
C VAL A 17 -45.35 -30.82 -9.68
N GLY A 18 -46.21 -30.15 -8.90
CA GLY A 18 -46.17 -28.71 -8.69
C GLY A 18 -44.83 -28.25 -8.06
N TYR A 19 -44.38 -29.00 -7.06
CA TYR A 19 -43.08 -28.75 -6.43
C TYR A 19 -41.93 -28.95 -7.41
N PHE A 20 -41.94 -30.02 -8.22
CA PHE A 20 -40.93 -30.28 -9.24
C PHE A 20 -40.89 -29.17 -10.29
N VAL A 21 -42.08 -28.75 -10.80
CA VAL A 21 -42.19 -27.64 -11.77
C VAL A 21 -41.64 -26.35 -11.16
N TYR A 22 -42.02 -26.06 -9.91
CA TYR A 22 -41.49 -24.90 -9.20
C TYR A 22 -39.97 -24.94 -9.09
N GLN A 23 -39.41 -26.01 -8.57
CA GLN A 23 -37.95 -26.16 -8.40
C GLN A 23 -37.20 -26.06 -9.74
N ARG A 24 -37.74 -26.74 -10.78
CA ARG A 24 -37.05 -26.81 -12.08
C ARG A 24 -37.14 -25.49 -12.86
N PHE A 25 -38.22 -24.75 -12.77
CA PHE A 25 -38.49 -23.64 -13.69
C PHE A 25 -38.72 -22.28 -13.02
N VAL A 26 -38.98 -22.23 -11.73
CA VAL A 26 -39.36 -20.99 -11.04
C VAL A 26 -38.43 -20.63 -9.87
N ALA A 27 -37.95 -21.61 -9.14
CA ALA A 27 -37.10 -21.41 -7.97
C ALA A 27 -35.87 -20.53 -8.27
N PRO A 28 -35.31 -19.85 -7.27
CA PRO A 28 -34.11 -19.07 -7.44
C PRO A 28 -32.95 -19.91 -8.00
N THR A 29 -32.20 -19.34 -8.94
CA THR A 29 -30.95 -19.90 -9.44
C THR A 29 -29.83 -19.67 -8.41
N ARG A 30 -29.17 -20.73 -7.98
CA ARG A 30 -28.07 -20.68 -7.02
C ARG A 30 -26.75 -20.88 -7.74
N ILE A 31 -25.83 -19.91 -7.59
CA ILE A 31 -24.51 -19.90 -8.23
C ILE A 31 -23.44 -19.98 -7.13
N ALA A 32 -22.62 -21.01 -7.19
CA ALA A 32 -21.46 -21.14 -6.29
C ALA A 32 -20.26 -20.41 -6.86
N LEU A 33 -19.55 -19.66 -6.00
CA LEU A 33 -18.25 -19.04 -6.28
C LEU A 33 -17.19 -19.82 -5.52
N VAL A 34 -16.25 -20.46 -6.24
CA VAL A 34 -15.20 -21.30 -5.65
C VAL A 34 -13.83 -20.67 -5.90
N ASN A 35 -13.02 -20.56 -4.85
CA ASN A 35 -11.66 -20.03 -4.89
C ASN A 35 -11.53 -18.56 -5.35
N PHE A 36 -12.61 -17.77 -5.31
CA PHE A 36 -12.52 -16.33 -5.54
C PHE A 36 -11.88 -15.62 -4.34
N LEU A 37 -11.16 -14.52 -4.58
CA LEU A 37 -10.79 -13.62 -3.50
C LEU A 37 -12.04 -12.94 -2.94
N SER A 38 -12.14 -12.79 -1.63
CA SER A 38 -13.38 -12.33 -0.96
C SER A 38 -13.90 -10.99 -1.47
N TYR A 39 -13.04 -10.04 -1.88
CA TYR A 39 -13.50 -8.80 -2.48
C TYR A 39 -14.05 -8.99 -3.91
N GLN A 40 -13.53 -9.97 -4.67
CA GLN A 40 -14.04 -10.29 -6.01
C GLN A 40 -15.43 -10.93 -5.91
N SER A 41 -15.60 -11.92 -5.03
CA SER A 41 -16.91 -12.51 -4.74
C SER A 41 -17.90 -11.43 -4.33
N SER A 42 -17.51 -10.53 -3.43
CA SER A 42 -18.35 -9.43 -2.97
C SER A 42 -18.78 -8.52 -4.11
N ASN A 43 -17.86 -8.17 -5.04
CA ASN A 43 -18.20 -7.38 -6.23
C ASN A 43 -19.22 -8.08 -7.13
N ILE A 44 -19.06 -9.39 -7.35
CA ILE A 44 -20.02 -10.19 -8.15
C ILE A 44 -21.38 -10.23 -7.46
N ILE A 45 -21.41 -10.58 -6.17
CA ILE A 45 -22.65 -10.72 -5.39
C ILE A 45 -23.43 -9.40 -5.35
N LEU A 46 -22.75 -8.29 -5.06
CA LEU A 46 -23.35 -6.96 -4.95
C LEU A 46 -23.78 -6.36 -6.29
N SER A 47 -23.23 -6.85 -7.40
CA SER A 47 -23.66 -6.45 -8.74
C SER A 47 -25.02 -7.06 -9.12
N ASN A 48 -25.41 -8.17 -8.49
CA ASN A 48 -26.68 -8.84 -8.77
C ASN A 48 -27.86 -8.07 -8.16
N LYS A 49 -28.79 -7.65 -9.02
CA LYS A 49 -30.03 -6.95 -8.65
C LYS A 49 -31.28 -7.85 -8.73
N ASP A 50 -31.11 -9.09 -9.22
CA ASP A 50 -32.24 -10.01 -9.37
C ASP A 50 -32.42 -10.87 -8.11
N ARG A 51 -33.57 -10.71 -7.43
CA ARG A 51 -33.92 -11.47 -6.22
C ARG A 51 -34.03 -12.99 -6.43
N PHE A 52 -34.19 -13.44 -7.66
CA PHE A 52 -34.26 -14.85 -8.03
C PHE A 52 -32.91 -15.47 -8.37
N ILE A 53 -31.82 -14.74 -8.19
CA ILE A 53 -30.46 -15.24 -8.35
C ILE A 53 -29.74 -15.08 -7.01
N LYS A 54 -29.07 -16.13 -6.56
CA LYS A 54 -28.32 -16.16 -5.32
C LYS A 54 -26.90 -16.63 -5.60
N PHE A 55 -25.93 -15.84 -5.18
CA PHE A 55 -24.52 -16.24 -5.16
C PHE A 55 -24.13 -16.65 -3.75
N GLU A 56 -23.32 -17.68 -3.63
CA GLU A 56 -22.74 -18.12 -2.36
C GLU A 56 -21.27 -18.50 -2.58
N GLU A 57 -20.39 -18.09 -1.67
CA GLU A 57 -19.00 -18.55 -1.65
C GLU A 57 -18.97 -19.97 -1.10
N VAL A 58 -18.23 -20.86 -1.78
CA VAL A 58 -17.99 -22.24 -1.34
C VAL A 58 -16.49 -22.46 -1.21
N SER A 59 -16.04 -22.76 0.01
CA SER A 59 -14.65 -23.10 0.27
C SER A 59 -14.28 -24.44 -0.40
N THR A 60 -13.01 -24.57 -0.80
CA THR A 60 -12.47 -25.86 -1.26
C THR A 60 -12.55 -26.99 -0.21
N ASP A 61 -12.73 -26.62 1.07
CA ASP A 61 -12.94 -27.61 2.15
C ASP A 61 -14.43 -28.01 2.33
N GLU A 62 -15.35 -27.40 1.58
CA GLU A 62 -16.79 -27.60 1.69
C GLU A 62 -17.46 -27.98 0.36
N LEU A 63 -16.75 -28.67 -0.52
CA LEU A 63 -17.20 -29.01 -1.88
C LEU A 63 -18.43 -29.93 -1.92
N ASP A 64 -18.73 -30.63 -0.85
CA ASP A 64 -19.97 -31.40 -0.68
C ASP A 64 -21.24 -30.55 -0.79
N LYS A 65 -21.17 -29.26 -0.45
CA LYS A 65 -22.27 -28.29 -0.58
C LYS A 65 -22.65 -27.99 -2.03
N LEU A 66 -21.75 -28.23 -3.00
CA LEU A 66 -22.00 -27.94 -4.42
C LEU A 66 -23.26 -28.62 -4.97
N LYS A 67 -23.69 -29.77 -4.42
CA LYS A 67 -24.90 -30.48 -4.81
C LYS A 67 -26.17 -29.64 -4.74
N GLY A 68 -26.15 -28.52 -4.01
CA GLY A 68 -27.31 -27.62 -3.86
C GLY A 68 -27.32 -26.44 -4.83
N PHE A 69 -26.40 -26.37 -5.81
CA PHE A 69 -26.29 -25.25 -6.74
C PHE A 69 -26.72 -25.62 -8.16
N ASP A 70 -27.08 -24.61 -8.94
CA ASP A 70 -27.52 -24.76 -10.34
C ASP A 70 -26.38 -24.42 -11.32
N PHE A 71 -25.32 -23.72 -10.84
CA PHE A 71 -24.12 -23.39 -11.60
C PHE A 71 -22.93 -23.17 -10.65
N VAL A 72 -21.74 -23.55 -11.08
CA VAL A 72 -20.50 -23.37 -10.33
C VAL A 72 -19.49 -22.59 -11.16
N LEU A 73 -19.01 -21.49 -10.61
CA LEU A 73 -17.95 -20.67 -11.17
C LEU A 73 -16.70 -20.83 -10.31
N ILE A 74 -15.58 -21.20 -10.95
CA ILE A 74 -14.29 -21.45 -10.28
C ILE A 74 -13.28 -20.40 -10.73
N TRP A 75 -12.60 -19.77 -9.78
CA TRP A 75 -11.41 -18.97 -10.05
C TRP A 75 -10.18 -19.88 -10.03
N GLY A 76 -9.64 -20.21 -11.21
CA GLY A 76 -8.56 -21.19 -11.36
C GLY A 76 -7.17 -20.68 -10.95
N MET A 77 -6.96 -19.36 -10.88
CA MET A 77 -5.67 -18.78 -10.55
C MET A 77 -5.28 -19.07 -9.10
N GLY A 78 -4.11 -19.66 -8.91
CA GLY A 78 -3.57 -19.96 -7.59
C GLY A 78 -4.35 -21.03 -6.81
N MET A 79 -5.32 -21.72 -7.42
CA MET A 79 -6.10 -22.77 -6.79
C MET A 79 -5.22 -23.96 -6.42
N LYS A 80 -5.15 -24.27 -5.12
CA LYS A 80 -4.44 -25.41 -4.55
C LYS A 80 -5.46 -26.37 -3.97
N ILE A 81 -5.64 -27.51 -4.58
CA ILE A 81 -6.56 -28.56 -4.16
C ILE A 81 -5.87 -29.93 -4.17
N SER A 82 -6.29 -30.83 -3.29
CA SER A 82 -5.87 -32.23 -3.27
C SER A 82 -6.51 -33.00 -4.43
N GLU A 83 -5.99 -34.20 -4.71
CA GLU A 83 -6.60 -35.11 -5.69
C GLU A 83 -8.05 -35.44 -5.31
N GLU A 84 -8.31 -35.70 -4.03
CA GLU A 84 -9.66 -35.99 -3.52
C GLU A 84 -10.63 -34.81 -3.77
N GLN A 85 -10.20 -33.57 -3.49
CA GLN A 85 -10.99 -32.37 -3.77
C GLN A 85 -11.24 -32.18 -5.27
N ARG A 86 -10.25 -32.50 -6.11
CA ARG A 86 -10.41 -32.48 -7.56
C ARG A 86 -11.44 -33.50 -8.03
N ASP A 87 -11.38 -34.75 -7.53
CA ASP A 87 -12.34 -35.79 -7.85
C ASP A 87 -13.77 -35.39 -7.44
N MET A 88 -13.93 -34.73 -6.29
CA MET A 88 -15.22 -34.17 -5.85
C MET A 88 -15.77 -33.13 -6.83
N LEU A 89 -14.93 -32.22 -7.33
CA LEU A 89 -15.31 -31.23 -8.34
C LEU A 89 -15.72 -31.90 -9.65
N ILE A 90 -14.94 -32.88 -10.12
CA ILE A 90 -15.23 -33.65 -11.35
C ILE A 90 -16.55 -34.45 -11.19
N GLU A 91 -16.79 -35.06 -10.05
CA GLU A 91 -18.07 -35.78 -9.81
C GLU A 91 -19.26 -34.80 -9.81
N ALA A 92 -19.12 -33.63 -9.15
CA ALA A 92 -20.16 -32.61 -9.13
C ALA A 92 -20.42 -32.04 -10.53
N SER A 93 -19.40 -31.82 -11.34
CA SER A 93 -19.49 -31.26 -12.69
C SER A 93 -20.24 -32.17 -13.69
N ARG A 94 -20.39 -33.47 -13.40
CA ARG A 94 -21.22 -34.37 -14.20
C ARG A 94 -22.72 -34.11 -14.06
N LYS A 95 -23.13 -33.38 -13.03
CA LYS A 95 -24.55 -33.11 -12.67
C LYS A 95 -24.90 -31.65 -12.74
N ILE A 96 -23.96 -30.77 -12.54
CA ILE A 96 -24.14 -29.32 -12.47
C ILE A 96 -23.21 -28.69 -13.52
N PRO A 97 -23.63 -27.68 -14.28
CA PRO A 97 -22.76 -26.92 -15.16
C PRO A 97 -21.67 -26.17 -14.39
N PHE A 98 -20.43 -26.29 -14.87
CA PHE A 98 -19.24 -25.66 -14.31
C PHE A 98 -18.53 -24.78 -15.34
N HIS A 99 -17.91 -23.71 -14.86
CA HIS A 99 -16.93 -22.95 -15.64
C HIS A 99 -15.74 -22.55 -14.78
N SER A 100 -14.54 -22.92 -15.20
CA SER A 100 -13.28 -22.46 -14.62
C SER A 100 -12.77 -21.25 -15.40
N PHE A 101 -12.51 -20.16 -14.70
CA PHE A 101 -12.00 -18.91 -15.26
C PHE A 101 -10.60 -18.60 -14.72
N ALA A 102 -9.75 -17.91 -15.51
CA ALA A 102 -8.38 -17.54 -15.15
C ALA A 102 -7.53 -18.74 -14.71
N VAL A 103 -7.61 -19.84 -15.43
CA VAL A 103 -6.92 -21.09 -15.12
C VAL A 103 -5.42 -20.95 -15.39
N THR A 104 -4.59 -21.20 -14.36
CA THR A 104 -3.12 -21.21 -14.48
C THR A 104 -2.53 -22.62 -14.48
N ASN A 105 -3.24 -23.61 -13.90
CA ASN A 105 -2.92 -25.02 -13.97
C ASN A 105 -3.99 -25.73 -14.80
N PRO A 106 -3.68 -26.31 -15.97
CA PRO A 106 -4.66 -27.01 -16.81
C PRO A 106 -5.46 -28.10 -16.10
N ASP A 107 -4.89 -28.75 -15.10
CA ASP A 107 -5.59 -29.77 -14.31
C ASP A 107 -6.76 -29.21 -13.47
N ASN A 108 -6.83 -27.90 -13.31
CA ASN A 108 -7.91 -27.19 -12.60
C ASN A 108 -8.95 -26.62 -13.57
N ASP A 109 -8.86 -26.90 -14.86
CA ASP A 109 -9.90 -26.53 -15.82
C ASP A 109 -11.03 -27.55 -15.80
N ILE A 110 -12.13 -27.16 -15.12
CA ILE A 110 -13.34 -27.98 -14.99
C ILE A 110 -14.50 -27.22 -15.63
N SER A 111 -14.45 -27.04 -16.94
CA SER A 111 -15.51 -26.38 -17.70
C SER A 111 -16.35 -27.43 -18.44
N THR A 112 -17.68 -27.39 -18.23
CA THR A 112 -18.64 -28.32 -18.83
C THR A 112 -19.64 -27.63 -19.76
N LEU A 113 -19.47 -26.34 -20.01
CA LEU A 113 -20.34 -25.54 -20.87
C LEU A 113 -20.11 -25.89 -22.35
N GLY A 114 -21.19 -25.84 -23.13
CA GLY A 114 -21.09 -25.86 -24.59
C GLY A 114 -20.41 -24.60 -25.11
N GLU A 115 -19.92 -24.63 -26.36
CA GLU A 115 -19.11 -23.58 -26.96
C GLU A 115 -19.77 -22.19 -26.91
N GLU A 116 -21.07 -22.10 -27.18
CA GLU A 116 -21.83 -20.83 -27.15
C GLU A 116 -21.93 -20.26 -25.72
N ASP A 117 -22.32 -21.11 -24.75
CA ASP A 117 -22.43 -20.71 -23.34
C ASP A 117 -21.05 -20.34 -22.76
N LEU A 118 -20.01 -21.10 -23.10
CA LEU A 118 -18.63 -20.87 -22.69
C LEU A 118 -18.17 -19.49 -23.17
N LYS A 119 -18.36 -19.20 -24.47
CA LYS A 119 -18.00 -17.91 -25.06
C LYS A 119 -18.68 -16.77 -24.33
N ARG A 120 -20.00 -16.86 -24.13
CA ARG A 120 -20.77 -15.79 -23.53
C ARG A 120 -20.43 -15.53 -22.07
N VAL A 121 -20.23 -16.60 -21.29
CA VAL A 121 -19.80 -16.51 -19.89
C VAL A 121 -18.40 -15.89 -19.78
N SER A 122 -17.47 -16.31 -20.65
CA SER A 122 -16.12 -15.76 -20.69
C SER A 122 -16.11 -14.27 -21.05
N GLU A 123 -16.90 -13.82 -22.03
CA GLU A 123 -17.01 -12.40 -22.39
C GLU A 123 -17.41 -11.49 -21.20
N TYR A 124 -18.35 -11.95 -20.36
CA TYR A 124 -18.73 -11.22 -19.15
C TYR A 124 -17.64 -11.18 -18.08
N LEU A 125 -16.85 -12.24 -17.95
CA LEU A 125 -15.80 -12.35 -16.93
C LEU A 125 -14.51 -11.63 -17.34
N GLU A 126 -14.12 -11.71 -18.60
CA GLU A 126 -12.92 -11.05 -19.14
C GLU A 126 -13.03 -9.53 -19.09
N SER A 127 -14.23 -9.02 -19.29
CA SER A 127 -14.56 -7.60 -19.20
C SER A 127 -15.22 -7.24 -17.87
N ALA A 128 -14.64 -7.69 -16.77
CA ALA A 128 -15.17 -7.55 -15.41
C ALA A 128 -15.65 -6.14 -15.09
N ASN A 129 -16.97 -5.97 -14.90
CA ASN A 129 -17.60 -4.74 -14.40
C ASN A 129 -18.98 -5.06 -13.80
N LYS A 130 -19.58 -4.12 -13.08
CA LYS A 130 -20.90 -4.32 -12.40
C LYS A 130 -22.00 -4.79 -13.35
N ASN A 131 -22.06 -4.22 -14.55
CA ASN A 131 -23.08 -4.57 -15.54
C ASN A 131 -22.86 -5.96 -16.11
N ASN A 132 -21.62 -6.33 -16.41
CA ASN A 132 -21.29 -7.66 -16.91
C ASN A 132 -21.52 -8.74 -15.84
N TYR A 133 -21.20 -8.50 -14.59
CA TYR A 133 -21.52 -9.43 -13.50
C TYR A 133 -23.04 -9.62 -13.32
N GLN A 134 -23.83 -8.53 -13.44
CA GLN A 134 -25.28 -8.62 -13.45
C GLN A 134 -25.78 -9.45 -14.66
N ASN A 135 -25.27 -9.20 -15.85
CA ASN A 135 -25.66 -9.91 -17.07
C ASN A 135 -25.19 -11.36 -17.08
N LEU A 136 -24.03 -11.66 -16.50
CA LEU A 136 -23.58 -13.04 -16.25
C LEU A 136 -24.62 -13.81 -15.40
N ALA A 137 -25.06 -13.20 -14.31
CA ALA A 137 -26.08 -13.79 -13.44
C ALA A 137 -27.40 -14.07 -14.19
N LEU A 138 -27.88 -13.09 -14.97
CA LEU A 138 -29.06 -13.23 -15.80
C LEU A 138 -28.90 -14.30 -16.89
N TYR A 139 -27.71 -14.37 -17.51
CA TYR A 139 -27.40 -15.39 -18.52
C TYR A 139 -27.44 -16.80 -17.93
N VAL A 140 -26.79 -17.00 -16.78
CA VAL A 140 -26.83 -18.29 -16.09
C VAL A 140 -28.27 -18.69 -15.78
N ARG A 141 -29.11 -17.81 -15.24
CA ARG A 141 -30.50 -18.10 -14.94
C ARG A 141 -31.31 -18.46 -16.18
N LYS A 142 -31.15 -17.70 -17.27
CA LYS A 142 -31.98 -17.86 -18.47
C LYS A 142 -31.52 -19.00 -19.37
N TYR A 143 -30.25 -19.11 -19.68
CA TYR A 143 -29.75 -19.99 -20.72
C TYR A 143 -29.10 -21.28 -20.18
N ILE A 144 -28.44 -21.23 -19.01
CA ILE A 144 -27.82 -22.41 -18.41
C ILE A 144 -28.78 -23.16 -17.52
N ASP A 145 -29.43 -22.49 -16.55
CA ASP A 145 -30.41 -23.07 -15.63
C ASP A 145 -31.81 -23.18 -16.25
N LYS A 146 -32.11 -22.39 -17.30
CA LYS A 146 -33.35 -22.45 -18.12
C LYS A 146 -34.64 -22.23 -17.31
N LYS A 147 -34.64 -21.21 -16.44
CA LYS A 147 -35.82 -20.78 -15.68
C LYS A 147 -36.82 -20.01 -16.57
N TRP A 148 -38.12 -20.18 -16.33
CA TRP A 148 -39.17 -19.54 -17.15
C TRP A 148 -39.26 -18.03 -16.99
N PHE A 149 -39.10 -17.55 -15.77
CA PHE A 149 -39.15 -16.10 -15.50
C PHE A 149 -37.73 -15.54 -15.32
N ALA A 150 -37.06 -15.33 -16.42
CA ALA A 150 -35.70 -14.83 -16.45
C ALA A 150 -35.62 -13.61 -17.38
N THR A 151 -34.95 -12.56 -16.91
CA THR A 151 -34.66 -11.35 -17.70
C THR A 151 -33.64 -11.65 -18.80
N GLU A 152 -33.81 -11.02 -19.96
CA GLU A 152 -32.82 -11.09 -21.04
C GLU A 152 -31.55 -10.39 -20.62
N PRO A 153 -30.37 -11.07 -20.64
CA PRO A 153 -29.11 -10.42 -20.39
C PRO A 153 -28.71 -9.54 -21.57
N ALA A 154 -28.17 -8.36 -21.30
CA ALA A 154 -27.55 -7.53 -22.33
C ALA A 154 -26.21 -8.16 -22.79
N PRO A 155 -25.74 -7.86 -24.00
CA PRO A 155 -24.40 -8.20 -24.45
C PRO A 155 -23.31 -7.69 -23.48
N ALA A 156 -22.18 -8.38 -23.44
CA ALA A 156 -21.07 -7.94 -22.63
C ALA A 156 -20.57 -6.56 -23.09
N ILE A 157 -20.31 -5.69 -22.13
CA ILE A 157 -19.66 -4.40 -22.34
C ILE A 157 -18.16 -4.65 -22.38
N GLU A 158 -17.50 -4.20 -23.42
CA GLU A 158 -16.03 -4.33 -23.55
C GLU A 158 -15.31 -3.61 -22.41
N ARG A 159 -14.16 -4.18 -22.02
CA ARG A 159 -13.28 -3.61 -21.00
C ARG A 159 -12.78 -2.24 -21.46
N LYS A 160 -12.88 -1.26 -20.57
CA LYS A 160 -12.27 0.04 -20.79
C LYS A 160 -10.76 -0.05 -20.57
N GLU A 161 -10.01 -0.05 -21.65
CA GLU A 161 -8.55 -0.01 -21.65
C GLU A 161 -8.02 1.27 -22.28
N ASN A 162 -6.79 1.64 -21.90
CA ASN A 162 -6.12 2.84 -22.43
C ASN A 162 -6.97 4.11 -22.22
N VAL A 163 -7.45 4.29 -21.00
CA VAL A 163 -8.28 5.44 -20.61
C VAL A 163 -7.80 6.07 -19.32
N TYR A 164 -7.99 7.38 -19.20
CA TYR A 164 -7.95 8.07 -17.91
C TYR A 164 -9.26 7.84 -17.17
N PHE A 165 -9.22 7.86 -15.82
CA PHE A 165 -10.40 7.75 -14.98
C PHE A 165 -10.31 8.73 -13.79
N HIS A 166 -11.40 8.90 -13.06
CA HIS A 166 -11.41 9.72 -11.85
C HIS A 166 -12.27 9.06 -10.75
N LEU A 167 -12.74 9.85 -9.79
CA LEU A 167 -13.44 9.35 -8.59
C LEU A 167 -14.80 8.71 -8.88
N ASP A 168 -15.49 9.11 -9.94
CA ASP A 168 -16.75 8.49 -10.35
C ASP A 168 -16.53 7.10 -10.97
N ASP A 169 -17.37 6.13 -10.61
CA ASP A 169 -17.22 4.73 -10.99
C ASP A 169 -17.29 4.48 -12.50
N GLU A 170 -18.07 5.26 -13.23
CA GLU A 170 -18.32 5.08 -14.67
C GLU A 170 -17.51 6.04 -15.55
N LEU A 171 -16.89 7.06 -14.95
CA LEU A 171 -16.23 8.13 -15.67
C LEU A 171 -14.89 7.69 -16.26
N SER A 172 -14.73 7.85 -17.56
CA SER A 172 -13.49 7.60 -18.28
C SER A 172 -13.29 8.57 -19.44
N PHE A 173 -12.02 8.83 -19.79
CA PHE A 173 -11.62 9.75 -20.86
C PHE A 173 -10.60 9.07 -21.76
N ASN A 174 -10.77 9.22 -23.08
CA ASN A 174 -9.91 8.58 -24.07
C ASN A 174 -8.63 9.37 -24.37
N ASN A 175 -8.53 10.62 -23.93
CA ASN A 175 -7.37 11.48 -24.16
C ASN A 175 -7.13 12.43 -22.99
N LEU A 176 -5.90 12.93 -22.88
CA LEU A 176 -5.47 13.81 -21.79
C LEU A 176 -6.22 15.14 -21.77
N LYS A 177 -6.51 15.71 -22.96
CA LYS A 177 -7.16 17.02 -23.05
C LYS A 177 -8.54 17.01 -22.40
N ASP A 178 -9.38 16.04 -22.73
CA ASP A 178 -10.74 15.93 -22.17
C ASP A 178 -10.67 15.67 -20.65
N TYR A 179 -9.67 14.91 -20.20
CA TYR A 179 -9.44 14.68 -18.77
C TYR A 179 -9.00 15.97 -18.05
N GLU A 180 -8.07 16.74 -18.60
CA GLU A 180 -7.65 18.01 -18.00
C GLU A 180 -8.77 19.07 -18.01
N ASP A 181 -9.56 19.12 -19.06
CA ASP A 181 -10.74 19.99 -19.13
C ASP A 181 -11.74 19.63 -18.00
N TYR A 182 -11.95 18.34 -17.76
CA TYR A 182 -12.74 17.86 -16.62
C TYR A 182 -12.12 18.29 -15.28
N LEU A 183 -10.81 18.10 -15.08
CA LEU A 183 -10.14 18.51 -13.83
C LEU A 183 -10.29 20.02 -13.57
N LYS A 184 -10.16 20.85 -14.61
CA LYS A 184 -10.34 22.32 -14.52
C LYS A 184 -11.79 22.69 -14.19
N GLN A 185 -12.75 22.07 -14.86
CA GLN A 185 -14.17 22.32 -14.65
C GLN A 185 -14.63 21.98 -13.22
N HIS A 186 -14.03 20.96 -12.61
CA HIS A 186 -14.39 20.49 -11.26
C HIS A 186 -13.43 20.96 -10.15
N ASN A 187 -12.55 21.92 -10.43
CA ASN A 187 -11.59 22.51 -9.48
C ASN A 187 -10.58 21.50 -8.90
N PHE A 188 -10.27 20.43 -9.63
CA PHE A 188 -9.21 19.48 -9.29
C PHE A 188 -7.84 19.87 -9.86
N TYR A 189 -7.81 20.74 -10.86
CA TYR A 189 -6.57 21.23 -11.48
C TYR A 189 -6.02 22.44 -10.75
N LYS A 190 -4.72 22.44 -10.51
CA LYS A 190 -3.99 23.58 -9.90
C LYS A 190 -2.82 23.96 -10.80
N GLU A 191 -2.77 25.19 -11.25
CA GLU A 191 -1.70 25.71 -12.10
C GLU A 191 -0.34 25.60 -11.40
N GLY A 192 0.69 25.10 -12.10
CA GLY A 192 2.05 24.90 -11.56
C GLY A 192 2.23 23.79 -10.52
N ALA A 193 1.14 23.11 -10.12
CA ALA A 193 1.22 22.00 -9.20
C ALA A 193 1.93 20.77 -9.82
N PRO A 194 2.58 19.91 -9.01
CA PRO A 194 3.18 18.69 -9.51
C PRO A 194 2.17 17.78 -10.23
N ARG A 195 2.57 17.20 -11.34
CA ARG A 195 1.80 16.23 -12.11
C ARG A 195 2.18 14.82 -11.67
N VAL A 196 1.21 14.06 -11.19
CA VAL A 196 1.44 12.70 -10.69
C VAL A 196 0.63 11.71 -11.52
N ALA A 197 1.32 10.85 -12.25
CA ALA A 197 0.69 9.75 -12.97
C ALA A 197 0.38 8.61 -11.99
N VAL A 198 -0.85 8.08 -12.00
CA VAL A 198 -1.26 6.94 -11.19
C VAL A 198 -1.62 5.79 -12.13
N VAL A 199 -0.79 4.74 -12.12
CA VAL A 199 -0.93 3.59 -13.01
C VAL A 199 -1.65 2.47 -12.28
N ALA A 200 -2.89 2.18 -12.69
CA ALA A 200 -3.64 1.03 -12.19
C ALA A 200 -3.10 -0.25 -12.86
N GLY A 201 -2.36 -1.06 -12.11
CA GLY A 201 -1.78 -2.33 -12.58
C GLY A 201 -2.58 -3.53 -12.08
N LEU A 202 -2.53 -3.77 -10.76
CA LEU A 202 -3.27 -4.86 -10.12
C LEU A 202 -4.79 -4.62 -10.08
N HIS A 203 -5.20 -3.36 -10.00
CA HIS A 203 -6.58 -2.98 -9.80
C HIS A 203 -7.27 -2.62 -11.10
N GLU A 204 -8.46 -3.21 -11.30
CA GLU A 204 -9.35 -2.85 -12.40
C GLU A 204 -10.29 -1.73 -11.93
N PRO A 205 -10.14 -0.49 -12.43
CA PRO A 205 -10.93 0.64 -11.93
C PRO A 205 -12.44 0.49 -12.15
N PHE A 206 -12.84 -0.36 -13.10
CA PHE A 206 -14.23 -0.52 -13.50
C PHE A 206 -14.85 -1.86 -13.06
N ALA A 207 -14.09 -2.73 -12.38
CA ALA A 207 -14.55 -4.08 -12.00
C ALA A 207 -15.54 -4.12 -10.81
N GLY A 208 -15.85 -3.00 -10.22
CA GLY A 208 -16.76 -2.94 -9.08
C GLY A 208 -16.48 -1.77 -8.17
N ASN A 209 -16.13 -2.03 -6.90
CA ASN A 209 -15.72 -0.99 -5.96
C ASN A 209 -14.30 -0.50 -6.27
N LYS A 210 -14.11 0.82 -6.41
CA LYS A 210 -12.80 1.48 -6.55
C LYS A 210 -12.46 2.48 -5.44
N GLU A 211 -13.12 2.38 -4.28
CA GLU A 211 -12.89 3.25 -3.13
C GLU A 211 -11.42 3.28 -2.70
N HIS A 212 -10.71 2.18 -2.88
CA HIS A 212 -9.28 2.08 -2.64
C HIS A 212 -8.45 3.03 -3.55
N LEU A 213 -8.76 3.10 -4.84
CA LEU A 213 -8.11 4.02 -5.77
C LEU A 213 -8.56 5.46 -5.51
N ASN A 214 -9.86 5.68 -5.28
CA ASN A 214 -10.43 6.98 -4.95
C ASN A 214 -9.76 7.59 -3.71
N GLY A 215 -9.54 6.79 -2.67
CA GLY A 215 -8.87 7.24 -1.44
C GLY A 215 -7.44 7.70 -1.68
N VAL A 216 -6.67 7.00 -2.53
CA VAL A 216 -5.29 7.40 -2.86
C VAL A 216 -5.28 8.63 -3.78
N ILE A 217 -6.14 8.68 -4.81
CA ILE A 217 -6.27 9.84 -5.70
C ILE A 217 -6.61 11.09 -4.88
N SER A 218 -7.62 10.99 -3.99
CA SER A 218 -8.02 12.09 -3.12
C SER A 218 -6.89 12.53 -2.18
N ALA A 219 -6.12 11.60 -1.62
CA ALA A 219 -4.99 11.93 -0.77
C ALA A 219 -3.91 12.73 -1.52
N LEU A 220 -3.59 12.33 -2.76
CA LEU A 220 -2.65 13.05 -3.62
C LEU A 220 -3.16 14.46 -4.00
N GLN A 221 -4.44 14.59 -4.34
CA GLN A 221 -5.08 15.88 -4.65
C GLN A 221 -5.12 16.82 -3.44
N ASN A 222 -5.38 16.28 -2.24
CA ASN A 222 -5.39 17.05 -1.00
C ASN A 222 -4.00 17.62 -0.65
N GLU A 223 -2.92 16.93 -1.00
CA GLU A 223 -1.54 17.45 -0.90
C GLU A 223 -1.19 18.45 -2.03
N GLY A 224 -2.15 18.82 -2.86
CA GLY A 224 -1.97 19.89 -3.85
C GLY A 224 -1.38 19.45 -5.17
N MET A 225 -1.44 18.18 -5.53
CA MET A 225 -0.93 17.64 -6.79
C MET A 225 -2.02 17.49 -7.85
N ASN A 226 -1.67 17.63 -9.12
CA ASN A 226 -2.50 17.26 -10.26
C ASN A 226 -2.34 15.77 -10.52
N VAL A 227 -3.41 15.00 -10.37
CA VAL A 227 -3.37 13.53 -10.40
C VAL A 227 -3.96 13.01 -11.71
N TYR A 228 -3.22 12.12 -12.38
CA TYR A 228 -3.56 11.54 -13.68
C TYR A 228 -3.66 10.01 -13.56
N PRO A 229 -4.78 9.48 -13.05
CA PRO A 229 -4.97 8.04 -12.99
C PRO A 229 -5.39 7.49 -14.36
N PHE A 230 -4.77 6.40 -14.75
CA PHE A 230 -5.08 5.72 -16.00
C PHE A 230 -4.92 4.20 -15.89
N THR A 231 -5.62 3.48 -16.76
CA THR A 231 -5.43 2.06 -16.99
C THR A 231 -4.97 1.84 -18.42
N ALA A 232 -3.86 1.12 -18.56
CA ALA A 232 -3.30 0.70 -19.85
C ALA A 232 -2.45 -0.56 -19.63
N GLN A 233 -2.45 -1.48 -20.60
CA GLN A 233 -1.55 -2.65 -20.56
C GLN A 233 -0.33 -2.42 -21.44
N THR A 234 -0.52 -2.07 -22.68
CA THR A 234 0.55 -1.93 -23.69
C THR A 234 1.00 -0.48 -23.92
N LYS A 235 0.12 0.50 -23.65
CA LYS A 235 0.35 1.93 -23.93
C LYS A 235 0.80 2.75 -22.72
N ARG A 236 1.35 2.12 -21.68
CA ARG A 236 1.73 2.83 -20.44
C ARG A 236 2.73 3.95 -20.67
N ILE A 237 3.76 3.71 -21.49
CA ILE A 237 4.78 4.74 -21.79
C ILE A 237 4.17 5.89 -22.58
N GLU A 238 3.28 5.62 -23.53
CA GLU A 238 2.59 6.66 -24.31
C GLU A 238 1.79 7.61 -23.42
N PHE A 239 1.01 7.05 -22.46
CA PHE A 239 0.31 7.84 -21.46
C PHE A 239 1.27 8.64 -20.56
N LEU A 240 2.36 8.04 -20.13
CA LEU A 240 3.38 8.73 -19.33
C LEU A 240 4.07 9.86 -20.11
N GLU A 241 4.33 9.68 -21.41
CA GLU A 241 4.87 10.74 -22.28
C GLU A 241 3.86 11.88 -22.43
N GLU A 242 2.59 11.57 -22.67
CA GLU A 242 1.52 12.56 -22.80
C GLU A 242 1.32 13.36 -21.51
N ILE A 243 1.28 12.69 -20.35
CA ILE A 243 1.15 13.32 -19.03
C ILE A 243 2.39 14.16 -18.71
N ASN A 244 3.59 13.71 -19.07
CA ASN A 244 4.89 14.25 -18.66
C ASN A 244 4.94 14.51 -17.13
N PRO A 245 4.88 13.47 -16.30
CA PRO A 245 4.69 13.60 -14.87
C PRO A 245 5.97 14.01 -14.12
N ASP A 246 5.81 14.65 -12.96
CA ASP A 246 6.87 14.91 -11.98
C ASP A 246 7.15 13.68 -11.09
N ALA A 247 6.17 12.76 -10.98
CA ALA A 247 6.28 11.49 -10.24
C ALA A 247 5.29 10.45 -10.77
N ILE A 248 5.60 9.17 -10.56
CA ILE A 248 4.73 8.05 -10.91
C ILE A 248 4.37 7.28 -9.64
N VAL A 249 3.10 6.92 -9.51
CA VAL A 249 2.58 5.95 -8.53
C VAL A 249 2.05 4.75 -9.30
N TYR A 250 2.59 3.58 -9.02
CA TYR A 250 2.19 2.33 -9.65
C TYR A 250 1.58 1.38 -8.61
N PHE A 251 0.43 0.82 -8.90
CA PHE A 251 -0.15 -0.30 -8.17
C PHE A 251 0.27 -1.59 -8.85
N PRO A 252 1.34 -2.23 -8.40
CA PRO A 252 2.05 -3.20 -9.21
C PRO A 252 1.34 -4.55 -9.37
N HIS A 253 1.45 -5.09 -10.58
CA HIS A 253 1.23 -6.49 -10.90
C HIS A 253 2.37 -6.95 -11.83
N GLY A 254 3.56 -7.11 -11.25
CA GLY A 254 4.79 -7.32 -11.99
C GLY A 254 5.49 -6.03 -12.41
N GLN A 255 6.33 -6.13 -13.43
CA GLN A 255 7.05 -4.98 -13.99
C GLN A 255 6.12 -4.02 -14.72
N MET A 256 6.53 -2.76 -14.85
CA MET A 256 5.74 -1.72 -15.53
C MET A 256 5.41 -2.11 -16.99
N MET A 257 6.34 -2.74 -17.69
CA MET A 257 6.15 -3.23 -19.05
C MET A 257 6.44 -4.74 -19.11
N MET A 258 5.39 -5.55 -18.92
CA MET A 258 5.50 -7.01 -19.05
C MET A 258 5.97 -7.39 -20.45
N GLY A 259 6.99 -8.26 -20.53
CA GLY A 259 7.57 -8.72 -21.79
C GLY A 259 8.54 -7.76 -22.48
N ALA A 260 8.65 -6.50 -22.03
CA ALA A 260 9.61 -5.53 -22.55
C ALA A 260 10.09 -4.52 -21.49
N PRO A 261 10.61 -4.99 -20.34
CA PRO A 261 10.94 -4.13 -19.19
C PRO A 261 11.98 -3.06 -19.54
N GLU A 262 12.94 -3.35 -20.39
CA GLU A 262 14.01 -2.43 -20.80
C GLU A 262 13.46 -1.13 -21.41
N LYS A 263 12.28 -1.15 -22.03
CA LYS A 263 11.65 0.07 -22.57
C LYS A 263 11.34 1.06 -21.45
N PHE A 264 10.74 0.59 -20.36
CA PHE A 264 10.43 1.46 -19.24
C PHE A 264 11.67 1.85 -18.45
N ILE A 265 12.59 0.91 -18.19
CA ILE A 265 13.86 1.18 -17.49
C ILE A 265 14.65 2.29 -18.21
N ASN A 266 14.78 2.23 -19.52
CA ASN A 266 15.47 3.25 -20.30
C ASN A 266 14.72 4.60 -20.25
N TRP A 267 13.40 4.55 -20.35
CA TRP A 267 12.56 5.74 -20.28
C TRP A 267 12.67 6.45 -18.92
N ILE A 268 12.53 5.72 -17.81
CA ILE A 268 12.59 6.30 -16.46
C ILE A 268 13.97 6.86 -16.13
N LYS A 269 15.05 6.22 -16.60
CA LYS A 269 16.42 6.73 -16.49
C LYS A 269 16.58 8.08 -17.20
N GLN A 270 16.02 8.24 -18.39
CA GLN A 270 16.07 9.50 -19.14
C GLN A 270 15.24 10.60 -18.49
N LYS A 271 14.04 10.29 -18.03
CA LYS A 271 13.16 11.24 -17.34
C LYS A 271 13.68 11.66 -15.97
N ASN A 272 14.39 10.77 -15.29
CA ASN A 272 14.96 11.00 -13.94
C ASN A 272 13.91 11.56 -12.97
N ILE A 273 12.75 10.92 -12.88
CA ILE A 273 11.65 11.26 -11.98
C ILE A 273 11.41 10.12 -10.97
N PRO A 274 10.91 10.41 -9.77
CA PRO A 274 10.63 9.37 -8.78
C PRO A 274 9.48 8.46 -9.23
N PHE A 275 9.69 7.18 -9.03
CA PHE A 275 8.75 6.10 -9.34
C PHE A 275 8.42 5.33 -8.05
N PHE A 276 7.19 5.40 -7.58
CA PHE A 276 6.73 4.82 -6.33
C PHE A 276 5.80 3.64 -6.54
N THR A 277 5.80 2.69 -5.60
CA THR A 277 4.81 1.62 -5.56
C THR A 277 3.84 1.78 -4.40
N GLY A 278 2.54 1.89 -4.72
CA GLY A 278 1.45 1.79 -3.77
C GLY A 278 1.06 0.32 -3.62
N LEU A 279 1.34 -0.27 -2.46
CA LEU A 279 1.08 -1.68 -2.23
C LEU A 279 -0.33 -1.92 -1.71
N SER A 280 -0.90 -3.04 -2.15
CA SER A 280 -2.19 -3.55 -1.69
C SER A 280 -1.99 -4.87 -0.97
N VAL A 281 -2.53 -5.00 0.24
CA VAL A 281 -2.62 -6.28 0.93
C VAL A 281 -4.01 -6.87 0.72
N LEU A 282 -4.05 -8.10 0.19
CA LEU A 282 -5.29 -8.79 -0.14
C LEU A 282 -5.88 -9.54 1.06
N THR A 283 -5.59 -9.06 2.26
CA THR A 283 -6.11 -9.54 3.54
C THR A 283 -6.79 -8.41 4.30
N LEU A 284 -7.56 -8.75 5.32
CA LEU A 284 -8.15 -7.74 6.21
C LEU A 284 -7.06 -6.87 6.83
N LYS A 285 -7.29 -5.57 6.87
CA LYS A 285 -6.40 -4.57 7.47
C LYS A 285 -5.94 -4.97 8.87
N GLU A 286 -6.89 -5.33 9.75
CA GLU A 286 -6.59 -5.73 11.13
C GLU A 286 -5.71 -6.99 11.23
N LYS A 287 -5.89 -7.94 10.28
CA LYS A 287 -5.05 -9.14 10.21
C LYS A 287 -3.64 -8.78 9.76
N TRP A 288 -3.53 -7.95 8.73
CA TRP A 288 -2.24 -7.48 8.25
C TRP A 288 -1.48 -6.66 9.30
N GLU A 289 -2.17 -5.78 10.04
CA GLU A 289 -1.54 -4.97 11.12
C GLU A 289 -0.92 -5.84 12.22
N LYS A 290 -1.51 -6.99 12.50
CA LYS A 290 -1.03 -7.95 13.52
C LYS A 290 -0.01 -8.95 13.00
N ASP A 291 0.14 -9.09 11.68
CA ASP A 291 1.04 -10.06 11.06
C ASP A 291 2.47 -9.52 11.00
N PRO A 292 3.43 -10.08 11.73
CA PRO A 292 4.82 -9.60 11.72
C PRO A 292 5.52 -9.81 10.37
N MET A 293 5.06 -10.76 9.55
CA MET A 293 5.62 -11.03 8.22
C MET A 293 5.17 -10.02 7.17
N GLY A 294 3.99 -9.44 7.34
CA GLY A 294 3.41 -8.48 6.41
C GLY A 294 3.04 -9.06 5.06
N MET A 295 3.98 -9.16 4.15
CA MET A 295 3.78 -9.69 2.79
C MET A 295 4.86 -10.74 2.48
N ALA A 296 4.50 -11.82 1.81
CA ALA A 296 5.41 -12.93 1.51
C ALA A 296 5.10 -13.62 0.17
N GLY A 297 6.00 -14.54 -0.24
CA GLY A 297 5.81 -15.42 -1.39
C GLY A 297 5.77 -14.71 -2.75
N GLY A 298 5.07 -15.32 -3.71
CA GLY A 298 4.98 -14.81 -5.07
C GLY A 298 4.37 -13.41 -5.19
N PHE A 299 3.48 -13.05 -4.27
CA PHE A 299 2.87 -11.73 -4.25
C PHE A 299 3.89 -10.64 -3.89
N LEU A 300 4.79 -10.89 -2.92
CA LEU A 300 5.93 -10.01 -2.64
C LEU A 300 6.83 -9.84 -3.88
N GLY A 301 7.12 -10.95 -4.57
CA GLY A 301 7.90 -10.91 -5.81
C GLY A 301 7.29 -10.01 -6.87
N GLN A 302 5.98 -10.12 -7.11
CA GLN A 302 5.27 -9.35 -8.13
C GLN A 302 5.05 -7.88 -7.77
N THR A 303 4.89 -7.57 -6.49
CA THR A 303 4.48 -6.22 -6.07
C THR A 303 5.61 -5.36 -5.53
N VAL A 304 6.70 -5.97 -5.09
CA VAL A 304 7.89 -5.26 -4.58
C VAL A 304 9.10 -5.53 -5.47
N VAL A 305 9.54 -6.80 -5.59
CA VAL A 305 10.82 -7.12 -6.24
C VAL A 305 10.83 -6.75 -7.72
N MET A 306 9.79 -7.12 -8.47
CA MET A 306 9.73 -6.81 -9.90
C MET A 306 9.69 -5.30 -10.19
N PRO A 307 8.89 -4.47 -9.50
CA PRO A 307 8.95 -3.01 -9.67
C PRO A 307 10.28 -2.39 -9.26
N GLU A 308 10.98 -2.93 -8.25
CA GLU A 308 12.31 -2.45 -7.86
C GLU A 308 13.33 -2.67 -8.98
N LEU A 309 13.23 -3.76 -9.75
CA LEU A 309 14.06 -3.98 -10.94
C LEU A 309 13.83 -2.92 -12.02
N ASP A 310 12.64 -2.32 -12.06
CA ASP A 310 12.29 -1.20 -12.95
C ASP A 310 12.73 0.16 -12.38
N GLY A 311 13.26 0.22 -11.16
CA GLY A 311 13.70 1.43 -10.47
C GLY A 311 12.65 2.04 -9.53
N ALA A 312 11.66 1.25 -9.09
CA ALA A 312 10.67 1.72 -8.14
C ALA A 312 11.28 1.98 -6.76
N LEU A 313 10.76 2.99 -6.10
CA LEU A 313 11.14 3.45 -4.77
C LEU A 313 9.98 3.26 -3.79
N TYR A 314 10.31 3.13 -2.52
CA TYR A 314 9.36 3.29 -1.42
C TYR A 314 8.13 2.38 -1.54
N PRO A 315 8.28 1.05 -1.50
CA PRO A 315 7.15 0.15 -1.49
C PRO A 315 6.33 0.37 -0.20
N TYR A 316 5.14 0.99 -0.32
CA TYR A 316 4.36 1.43 0.82
C TYR A 316 2.93 0.92 0.76
N VAL A 317 2.51 0.17 1.79
CA VAL A 317 1.15 -0.36 1.86
C VAL A 317 0.16 0.77 2.09
N VAL A 318 -0.74 0.98 1.13
CA VAL A 318 -1.78 2.02 1.16
C VAL A 318 -3.20 1.48 1.01
N ILE A 319 -3.35 0.21 0.63
CA ILE A 319 -4.62 -0.45 0.40
C ILE A 319 -4.69 -1.76 1.18
N ALA A 320 -5.82 -2.05 1.79
CA ALA A 320 -6.14 -3.32 2.44
C ALA A 320 -7.61 -3.68 2.26
N GLN A 321 -7.99 -4.92 2.62
CA GLN A 321 -9.40 -5.28 2.68
C GLN A 321 -10.03 -4.79 3.99
N ASP A 322 -11.27 -4.32 3.86
CA ASP A 322 -12.20 -4.08 4.95
C ASP A 322 -13.45 -4.96 4.76
N LYS A 323 -14.19 -5.15 5.83
CA LYS A 323 -15.45 -5.88 5.84
C LYS A 323 -16.59 -4.96 6.30
N ASN A 324 -17.67 -4.85 5.51
CA ASN A 324 -18.83 -4.07 5.90
C ASN A 324 -19.72 -4.82 6.92
N LYS A 325 -20.76 -4.14 7.41
CA LYS A 325 -21.71 -4.68 8.38
C LYS A 325 -22.50 -5.89 7.86
N ASP A 326 -22.69 -5.98 6.55
CA ASP A 326 -23.41 -7.08 5.89
C ASP A 326 -22.52 -8.28 5.59
N GLY A 327 -21.22 -8.19 5.93
CA GLY A 327 -20.27 -9.27 5.78
C GLY A 327 -19.48 -9.27 4.46
N TYR A 328 -19.69 -8.30 3.57
CA TYR A 328 -18.99 -8.19 2.29
C TYR A 328 -17.63 -7.53 2.44
N TYR A 329 -16.69 -7.96 1.62
CA TYR A 329 -15.32 -7.51 1.61
C TYR A 329 -15.08 -6.48 0.50
N PHE A 330 -14.30 -5.44 0.81
CA PHE A 330 -13.94 -4.39 -0.12
C PHE A 330 -12.46 -4.06 0.02
N LEU A 331 -11.82 -3.65 -1.08
CA LEU A 331 -10.53 -2.99 -1.01
C LEU A 331 -10.76 -1.50 -0.68
N ASN A 332 -10.09 -1.02 0.37
CA ASN A 332 -10.14 0.38 0.80
C ASN A 332 -8.75 0.97 0.95
N ALA A 333 -8.63 2.28 0.73
CA ALA A 333 -7.43 2.99 1.09
C ALA A 333 -7.29 3.07 2.62
N ILE A 334 -6.09 2.82 3.14
CA ILE A 334 -5.75 3.04 4.54
C ILE A 334 -5.48 4.53 4.72
N GLY A 335 -6.48 5.30 5.14
CA GLY A 335 -6.50 6.76 5.02
C GLY A 335 -5.28 7.50 5.57
N ASN A 336 -4.82 7.17 6.79
CA ASN A 336 -3.62 7.77 7.38
C ASN A 336 -2.34 7.40 6.60
N ARG A 337 -2.26 6.18 6.04
CA ARG A 337 -1.13 5.73 5.23
C ARG A 337 -1.17 6.36 3.85
N ALA A 338 -2.32 6.45 3.21
CA ALA A 338 -2.50 7.14 1.94
C ALA A 338 -2.11 8.63 2.04
N ALA A 339 -2.51 9.31 3.12
CA ALA A 339 -2.13 10.70 3.38
C ALA A 339 -0.60 10.84 3.59
N LYS A 340 0.03 9.95 4.37
CA LYS A 340 1.49 9.94 4.55
C LYS A 340 2.22 9.67 3.23
N PHE A 341 1.75 8.72 2.45
CA PHE A 341 2.32 8.40 1.13
C PHE A 341 2.23 9.57 0.16
N ALA A 342 1.07 10.23 0.10
CA ALA A 342 0.88 11.44 -0.71
C ALA A 342 1.86 12.55 -0.31
N LYS A 343 2.09 12.76 0.98
CA LYS A 343 3.06 13.74 1.49
C LYS A 343 4.50 13.38 1.12
N ILE A 344 4.88 12.10 1.16
CA ILE A 344 6.20 11.63 0.72
C ILE A 344 6.39 11.98 -0.76
N ILE A 345 5.42 11.64 -1.62
CA ILE A 345 5.48 11.93 -3.06
C ILE A 345 5.58 13.42 -3.31
N HIS A 346 4.77 14.23 -2.63
CA HIS A 346 4.84 15.69 -2.71
C HIS A 346 6.25 16.20 -2.38
N ASN A 347 6.84 15.77 -1.28
CA ASN A 347 8.18 16.19 -0.87
C ASN A 347 9.25 15.82 -1.91
N PHE A 348 9.19 14.62 -2.50
CA PHE A 348 10.10 14.22 -3.57
C PHE A 348 9.96 15.11 -4.83
N THR A 349 8.74 15.50 -5.19
CA THR A 349 8.52 16.43 -6.33
C THR A 349 9.08 17.82 -6.04
N GLN A 350 9.04 18.29 -4.78
CA GLN A 350 9.62 19.57 -4.38
C GLN A 350 11.14 19.56 -4.41
N LEU A 351 11.79 18.45 -4.01
CA LEU A 351 13.26 18.34 -4.04
C LEU A 351 13.85 18.61 -5.43
N LYS A 352 13.17 18.23 -6.51
CA LYS A 352 13.62 18.49 -7.88
C LYS A 352 13.43 19.95 -8.30
N LYS A 353 12.40 20.62 -7.78
CA LYS A 353 12.07 22.01 -8.14
C LYS A 353 12.91 23.04 -7.37
N GLN A 354 13.32 22.71 -6.16
CA GLN A 354 14.09 23.59 -5.28
C GLN A 354 15.55 23.68 -5.71
N ALA A 355 16.14 24.89 -5.69
CA ALA A 355 17.58 25.04 -5.94
C ALA A 355 18.40 24.38 -4.83
N ASN A 356 19.57 23.82 -5.17
CA ASN A 356 20.41 23.13 -4.19
C ASN A 356 20.83 24.03 -3.02
N ALA A 357 21.06 25.31 -3.27
CA ALA A 357 21.43 26.29 -2.23
C ALA A 357 20.35 26.51 -1.18
N ASP A 358 19.07 26.29 -1.53
CA ASP A 358 17.94 26.53 -0.64
C ASP A 358 17.54 25.26 0.13
N LYS A 359 18.00 24.09 -0.30
CA LYS A 359 17.69 22.82 0.35
C LYS A 359 18.34 22.71 1.72
N LYS A 360 17.56 22.32 2.73
CA LYS A 360 18.02 21.99 4.07
C LYS A 360 18.23 20.49 4.17
N LEU A 361 19.45 20.06 4.43
CA LEU A 361 19.78 18.64 4.58
C LEU A 361 20.08 18.31 6.04
N ALA A 362 19.55 17.18 6.50
CA ALA A 362 19.97 16.54 7.73
C ALA A 362 20.75 15.26 7.39
N ILE A 363 21.94 15.10 7.95
CA ILE A 363 22.76 13.90 7.77
C ILE A 363 22.92 13.25 9.13
N VAL A 364 22.34 12.06 9.30
CA VAL A 364 22.50 11.25 10.51
C VAL A 364 23.59 10.22 10.25
N TYR A 365 24.72 10.35 10.98
CA TYR A 365 25.83 9.40 10.84
C TYR A 365 25.83 8.40 11.99
N PHE A 366 26.18 7.15 11.69
CA PHE A 366 26.27 6.11 12.71
C PHE A 366 27.51 6.33 13.61
N LYS A 367 27.26 6.36 14.92
CA LYS A 367 28.28 6.31 15.97
C LYS A 367 27.75 5.54 17.16
N GLY A 368 28.26 4.36 17.38
CA GLY A 368 27.94 3.59 18.60
C GLY A 368 28.32 4.35 19.87
N VAL A 369 27.51 4.23 20.91
CA VAL A 369 27.74 4.90 22.19
C VAL A 369 29.08 4.47 22.78
N GLY A 370 29.96 5.45 22.99
CA GLY A 370 31.30 5.22 23.55
C GLY A 370 32.34 4.65 22.59
N LEU A 371 32.03 4.49 21.29
CA LEU A 371 33.02 4.17 20.27
C LEU A 371 33.74 5.44 19.77
N ASN A 372 35.04 5.39 19.70
CA ASN A 372 35.86 6.46 19.14
C ASN A 372 37.09 5.86 18.48
N PRO A 373 37.37 6.04 17.16
CA PRO A 373 36.54 6.76 16.19
C PRO A 373 35.25 6.00 15.79
N PRO A 374 34.28 6.68 15.14
CA PRO A 374 33.11 6.01 14.58
C PRO A 374 33.55 5.11 13.42
N VAL A 375 33.30 3.82 13.57
CA VAL A 375 33.62 2.80 12.55
C VAL A 375 32.34 2.13 12.13
N ALA A 376 32.08 2.09 10.83
CA ALA A 376 30.94 1.41 10.26
C ALA A 376 31.42 0.34 9.28
N GLN A 377 31.79 -0.84 9.80
CA GLN A 377 32.13 -2.04 9.03
C GLN A 377 33.02 -1.78 7.77
N GLY A 378 34.14 -1.05 7.96
CA GLY A 378 35.07 -0.71 6.89
C GLY A 378 34.82 0.62 6.19
N LEU A 379 33.78 1.38 6.57
CA LEU A 379 33.60 2.76 6.14
C LEU A 379 34.39 3.69 7.06
N GLU A 380 35.33 4.47 6.49
CA GLU A 380 35.97 5.58 7.17
C GLU A 380 34.99 6.76 7.25
N VAL A 381 34.18 6.77 8.32
CA VAL A 381 33.03 7.67 8.45
C VAL A 381 33.42 9.14 8.38
N ILE A 382 34.49 9.53 9.07
CA ILE A 382 34.92 10.94 9.18
C ILE A 382 35.37 11.50 7.83
N GLU A 383 36.33 10.85 7.18
CA GLU A 383 36.87 11.26 5.88
C GLU A 383 35.77 11.20 4.80
N SER A 384 34.95 10.15 4.82
CA SER A 384 33.88 10.01 3.85
C SER A 384 32.80 11.09 4.01
N LEU A 385 32.43 11.42 5.24
CA LEU A 385 31.46 12.49 5.53
C LEU A 385 32.02 13.87 5.16
N TYR A 386 33.31 14.13 5.47
CA TYR A 386 33.99 15.37 5.08
C TYR A 386 34.05 15.54 3.56
N ASN A 387 34.43 14.50 2.83
CA ASN A 387 34.48 14.50 1.37
C ASN A 387 33.05 14.67 0.79
N PHE A 388 32.05 14.09 1.41
CA PHE A 388 30.65 14.27 1.01
C PHE A 388 30.20 15.74 1.16
N LEU A 389 30.58 16.43 2.24
CA LEU A 389 30.31 17.85 2.42
C LEU A 389 31.00 18.72 1.35
N ILE A 390 32.25 18.39 1.00
CA ILE A 390 32.97 19.05 -0.09
C ILE A 390 32.23 18.87 -1.41
N GLN A 391 31.73 17.66 -1.69
CA GLN A 391 30.99 17.38 -2.91
C GLN A 391 29.65 18.11 -2.93
N LEU A 392 28.90 18.13 -1.82
CA LEU A 392 27.67 18.90 -1.71
C LEU A 392 27.90 20.40 -2.02
N LYS A 393 29.00 20.96 -1.49
CA LYS A 393 29.38 22.36 -1.80
C LYS A 393 29.65 22.57 -3.29
N LYS A 394 30.34 21.64 -3.96
CA LYS A 394 30.56 21.68 -5.41
C LYS A 394 29.29 21.59 -6.23
N GLU A 395 28.31 20.81 -5.75
CA GLU A 395 26.99 20.68 -6.37
C GLU A 395 26.03 21.86 -6.07
N GLY A 396 26.56 22.92 -5.42
CA GLY A 396 25.80 24.16 -5.17
C GLY A 396 24.92 24.13 -3.93
N TYR A 397 25.08 23.15 -3.05
CA TYR A 397 24.44 23.22 -1.73
C TYR A 397 25.14 24.26 -0.85
N LYS A 398 24.37 24.92 0.01
CA LYS A 398 24.92 25.91 0.94
C LYS A 398 25.62 25.19 2.09
N VAL A 399 26.95 25.04 1.96
CA VAL A 399 27.85 24.49 2.97
C VAL A 399 28.81 25.59 3.40
N ASP A 400 28.50 26.29 4.50
CA ASP A 400 29.27 27.42 5.01
C ASP A 400 30.18 26.97 6.15
N ASN A 401 31.34 27.65 6.30
CA ASN A 401 32.26 27.44 7.41
C ASN A 401 32.78 25.99 7.56
N LEU A 402 32.88 25.25 6.45
CA LEU A 402 33.52 23.93 6.48
C LEU A 402 34.98 24.10 6.84
N PRO A 403 35.51 23.34 7.83
CA PRO A 403 36.95 23.39 8.19
C PRO A 403 37.88 23.11 7.00
N ALA A 404 39.10 23.58 7.07
CA ALA A 404 40.08 23.39 6.01
C ALA A 404 40.61 21.95 5.98
N THR A 405 40.61 21.25 7.13
CA THR A 405 41.17 19.90 7.25
C THR A 405 40.13 18.92 7.86
N VAL A 406 40.34 17.65 7.62
CA VAL A 406 39.52 16.57 8.19
C VAL A 406 39.71 16.47 9.71
N GLU A 407 40.89 16.79 10.24
CA GLU A 407 41.21 16.78 11.67
C GLU A 407 40.42 17.87 12.44
N GLU A 408 40.32 19.06 11.88
CA GLU A 408 39.48 20.14 12.42
C GLU A 408 38.02 19.75 12.38
N PHE A 409 37.55 19.15 11.27
CA PHE A 409 36.21 18.65 11.14
C PHE A 409 35.91 17.57 12.18
N HIS A 410 36.82 16.61 12.39
CA HIS A 410 36.66 15.57 13.40
C HIS A 410 36.55 16.16 14.82
N THR A 411 37.37 17.17 15.12
CA THR A 411 37.30 17.88 16.40
C THR A 411 35.93 18.54 16.62
N LEU A 412 35.44 19.25 15.62
CA LEU A 412 34.09 19.86 15.68
C LEU A 412 32.97 18.83 15.84
N LEU A 413 33.06 17.73 15.09
CA LEU A 413 32.09 16.65 15.15
C LEU A 413 32.01 16.04 16.55
N ASN A 414 33.16 15.77 17.17
CA ASN A 414 33.21 15.25 18.54
C ASN A 414 32.71 16.23 19.60
N ASN A 415 32.85 17.53 19.39
CA ASN A 415 32.43 18.55 20.34
C ASN A 415 30.93 18.85 20.26
N HIS A 416 30.31 18.76 19.07
CA HIS A 416 28.96 19.26 18.84
C HIS A 416 27.95 18.17 18.42
N ALA A 417 28.40 17.14 17.71
CA ALA A 417 27.53 16.09 17.19
C ALA A 417 27.98 14.71 17.67
N ASN A 418 28.08 14.51 18.97
CA ASN A 418 28.52 13.27 19.59
C ASN A 418 27.34 12.51 20.25
N THR A 419 27.55 11.23 20.51
CA THR A 419 26.68 10.41 21.36
C THR A 419 27.20 10.43 22.80
N TYR A 420 26.29 10.41 23.76
CA TYR A 420 26.62 10.53 25.17
C TYR A 420 26.04 9.35 25.97
N ARG A 421 26.77 8.86 26.97
CA ARG A 421 26.28 7.83 27.89
C ARG A 421 25.44 8.48 28.98
N ALA A 422 24.29 7.89 29.30
CA ALA A 422 23.45 8.40 30.38
C ALA A 422 24.17 8.42 31.75
N SER A 423 25.12 7.50 31.99
CA SER A 423 25.96 7.46 33.19
C SER A 423 27.05 8.53 33.23
N ALA A 424 27.37 9.15 32.10
CA ALA A 424 28.47 10.13 32.00
C ALA A 424 27.98 11.56 32.26
N LYS A 425 27.54 11.88 33.45
CA LYS A 425 26.96 13.19 33.81
C LYS A 425 27.83 14.37 33.43
N GLY A 426 29.14 14.33 33.65
CA GLY A 426 30.05 15.39 33.28
C GLY A 426 30.20 15.61 31.74
N GLU A 427 29.95 14.57 30.92
CA GLU A 427 29.88 14.72 29.47
C GLU A 427 28.58 15.41 29.04
N ILE A 428 27.45 15.08 29.67
CA ILE A 428 26.16 15.71 29.44
C ILE A 428 26.18 17.17 29.85
N GLU A 429 26.81 17.51 31.00
CA GLU A 429 26.98 18.90 31.43
C GLU A 429 27.81 19.70 30.42
N ARG A 430 28.93 19.13 29.92
CA ARG A 430 29.73 19.77 28.85
C ARG A 430 28.96 19.91 27.54
N PHE A 431 28.15 18.94 27.18
CA PHE A 431 27.30 19.00 26.00
C PHE A 431 26.39 20.22 26.03
N PHE A 432 25.71 20.48 27.15
CA PHE A 432 24.87 21.67 27.28
C PHE A 432 25.65 22.96 27.39
N ALA A 433 26.81 22.96 28.03
CA ALA A 433 27.65 24.16 28.22
C ALA A 433 28.42 24.56 26.96
N GLN A 434 28.92 23.62 26.18
CA GLN A 434 29.88 23.85 25.08
C GLN A 434 29.45 23.24 23.74
N GLY A 435 28.62 22.20 23.75
CA GLY A 435 28.22 21.46 22.56
C GLY A 435 27.20 22.20 21.67
N ASN A 436 26.62 23.30 22.11
CA ASN A 436 25.64 24.10 21.40
C ASN A 436 24.47 23.25 20.79
N PRO A 437 23.80 22.39 21.58
CA PRO A 437 22.69 21.60 21.08
C PRO A 437 21.52 22.45 20.60
N ALA A 438 20.68 21.90 19.73
CA ALA A 438 19.35 22.45 19.57
C ALA A 438 18.53 22.13 20.81
N LEU A 439 17.89 23.12 21.38
CA LEU A 439 17.01 22.98 22.54
C LEU A 439 15.56 22.89 22.09
N VAL A 440 14.89 21.78 22.39
CA VAL A 440 13.47 21.59 22.14
C VAL A 440 12.73 21.69 23.47
N GLU A 441 11.86 22.69 23.61
CA GLU A 441 11.07 22.85 24.84
C GLU A 441 10.17 21.63 25.08
N ALA A 442 10.04 21.18 26.32
CA ALA A 442 9.24 20.01 26.69
C ALA A 442 7.80 20.09 26.17
N SER A 443 7.19 21.25 26.26
CA SER A 443 5.82 21.50 25.75
C SER A 443 5.71 21.36 24.24
N GLU A 444 6.74 21.79 23.50
CA GLU A 444 6.81 21.65 22.04
C GLU A 444 7.01 20.18 21.64
N LEU A 445 7.93 19.47 22.30
CA LEU A 445 8.15 18.05 22.08
C LEU A 445 6.89 17.22 22.38
N ASP A 446 6.21 17.52 23.48
CA ASP A 446 4.95 16.87 23.86
C ASP A 446 3.84 17.09 22.79
N SER A 447 3.74 18.32 22.29
CA SER A 447 2.82 18.65 21.19
C SER A 447 3.13 17.87 19.91
N TRP A 448 4.41 17.74 19.56
CA TRP A 448 4.83 16.94 18.40
C TRP A 448 4.48 15.46 18.57
N LEU A 449 4.77 14.88 19.75
CA LEU A 449 4.44 13.47 20.05
C LEU A 449 2.94 13.20 19.94
N LYS A 450 2.10 14.03 20.56
CA LYS A 450 0.63 13.93 20.47
C LYS A 450 0.09 14.09 19.06
N GLY A 451 0.78 14.86 18.22
CA GLY A 451 0.38 15.10 16.83
C GLY A 451 0.70 13.97 15.88
N ILE A 452 1.58 13.02 16.23
CA ILE A 452 2.02 11.95 15.35
C ILE A 452 1.74 10.54 15.89
N LEU A 453 1.74 10.35 17.21
CA LEU A 453 1.51 9.04 17.81
C LEU A 453 0.02 8.80 18.03
N PRO A 454 -0.49 7.59 17.76
CA PRO A 454 -1.76 7.15 18.31
C PRO A 454 -1.77 7.30 19.83
N LYS A 455 -2.95 7.56 20.40
CA LYS A 455 -3.09 7.85 21.84
C LYS A 455 -2.50 6.77 22.74
N ASP A 456 -2.77 5.52 22.42
CA ASP A 456 -2.28 4.34 23.15
C ASP A 456 -0.76 4.22 23.09
N LEU A 457 -0.15 4.50 21.94
CA LEU A 457 1.31 4.49 21.78
C LEU A 457 1.95 5.67 22.52
N TYR A 458 1.34 6.86 22.46
CA TYR A 458 1.79 8.01 23.26
C TYR A 458 1.79 7.67 24.76
N GLU A 459 0.71 7.07 25.27
CA GLU A 459 0.61 6.66 26.67
C GLU A 459 1.69 5.64 27.06
N GLN A 460 2.00 4.67 26.18
CA GLN A 460 3.10 3.72 26.38
C GLN A 460 4.48 4.41 26.44
N VAL A 461 4.74 5.35 25.52
CA VAL A 461 6.00 6.11 25.49
C VAL A 461 6.18 6.91 26.77
N VAL A 462 5.13 7.56 27.26
CA VAL A 462 5.16 8.33 28.53
C VAL A 462 5.31 7.41 29.73
N ALA A 463 4.63 6.27 29.76
CA ALA A 463 4.75 5.30 30.85
C ALA A 463 6.18 4.72 30.97
N HIS A 464 6.85 4.52 29.84
CA HIS A 464 8.21 3.99 29.79
C HIS A 464 9.27 5.07 30.14
N ASN A 465 9.17 6.26 29.53
CA ASN A 465 10.20 7.30 29.60
C ASN A 465 9.94 8.37 30.70
N GLY A 466 8.78 8.35 31.35
CA GLY A 466 8.35 9.38 32.30
C GLY A 466 7.81 10.62 31.63
N ALA A 467 7.68 11.70 32.39
CA ALA A 467 7.21 12.99 31.86
C ALA A 467 8.18 13.55 30.80
N VAL A 468 7.64 14.18 29.73
CA VAL A 468 8.42 14.82 28.68
C VAL A 468 9.23 15.98 29.27
N PRO A 469 10.54 16.11 28.99
CA PRO A 469 11.35 15.38 27.99
C PRO A 469 12.15 14.21 28.56
N GLY A 470 11.81 13.67 29.72
CA GLY A 470 12.58 12.65 30.46
C GLY A 470 13.83 13.23 31.10
N ASN A 471 14.78 12.33 31.44
CA ASN A 471 16.03 12.72 32.14
C ASN A 471 17.28 12.63 31.25
N TYR A 472 17.21 11.90 30.15
CA TYR A 472 18.36 11.69 29.27
C TYR A 472 18.45 12.78 28.21
N LEU A 473 19.61 13.45 28.14
CA LEU A 473 19.86 14.65 27.34
C LEU A 473 18.82 15.78 27.58
N ALA A 474 18.33 15.87 28.81
CA ALA A 474 17.42 16.93 29.25
C ALA A 474 18.14 17.96 30.12
N THR A 475 17.68 19.20 30.09
CA THR A 475 18.19 20.30 30.91
C THR A 475 17.08 21.22 31.33
N HIS A 476 17.25 21.87 32.51
CA HIS A 476 16.37 22.92 32.98
C HIS A 476 17.02 24.28 32.78
N LYS A 477 16.34 25.20 32.11
CA LYS A 477 16.85 26.55 31.87
C LYS A 477 15.69 27.53 31.84
N ASP A 478 15.88 28.69 32.50
CA ASP A 478 14.90 29.80 32.52
C ASP A 478 13.47 29.36 32.92
N GLY A 479 13.38 28.42 33.87
CA GLY A 479 12.09 27.90 34.37
C GLY A 479 11.40 26.90 33.47
N LYS A 480 12.07 26.38 32.44
CA LYS A 480 11.55 25.42 31.48
C LYS A 480 12.49 24.22 31.30
N ASP A 481 11.90 23.08 30.95
CA ASP A 481 12.63 21.87 30.62
C ASP A 481 12.82 21.73 29.11
N TYR A 482 14.00 21.29 28.70
CA TYR A 482 14.37 21.14 27.28
C TYR A 482 15.02 19.78 27.04
N LEU A 483 14.75 19.23 25.85
CA LEU A 483 15.56 18.17 25.26
C LEU A 483 16.68 18.79 24.44
N GLY A 484 17.92 18.31 24.64
CA GLY A 484 19.07 18.68 23.82
C GLY A 484 19.25 17.73 22.63
N VAL A 485 19.31 18.29 21.42
CA VAL A 485 19.61 17.54 20.19
C VAL A 485 21.02 17.89 19.71
N ALA A 486 21.91 16.88 19.75
CA ALA A 486 23.29 17.03 19.31
C ALA A 486 23.35 17.29 17.81
N ARG A 487 24.04 18.34 17.39
CA ARG A 487 24.14 18.73 15.97
C ARG A 487 25.38 19.55 15.66
N LEU A 488 25.85 19.45 14.41
CA LEU A 488 26.86 20.34 13.82
C LEU A 488 26.31 20.85 12.49
N THR A 489 26.29 22.16 12.29
CA THR A 489 25.63 22.77 11.13
C THR A 489 26.62 23.57 10.28
N PHE A 490 26.60 23.35 8.99
CA PHE A 490 27.35 24.05 7.96
C PHE A 490 26.37 24.65 6.94
N GLY A 491 26.05 25.94 7.08
CA GLY A 491 25.03 26.57 6.24
C GLY A 491 23.66 25.90 6.35
N ASN A 492 23.20 25.28 5.27
CA ASN A 492 21.93 24.54 5.22
C ASN A 492 22.09 23.01 5.43
N VAL A 493 23.30 22.55 5.74
CA VAL A 493 23.57 21.13 5.99
C VAL A 493 23.83 20.90 7.47
N THR A 494 23.02 20.08 8.12
CA THR A 494 23.12 19.76 9.55
C THR A 494 23.46 18.29 9.73
N ILE A 495 24.50 18.02 10.52
CA ILE A 495 24.96 16.67 10.83
C ILE A 495 24.54 16.33 12.26
N LEU A 496 23.97 15.15 12.46
CA LEU A 496 23.57 14.61 13.74
C LEU A 496 24.24 13.24 13.95
N PRO A 497 24.65 12.89 15.17
CA PRO A 497 24.98 11.49 15.48
C PRO A 497 23.69 10.68 15.46
N GLN A 498 23.76 9.39 15.11
CA GLN A 498 22.63 8.48 15.31
C GLN A 498 22.25 8.46 16.79
N PRO A 499 21.03 8.88 17.16
CA PRO A 499 20.60 8.81 18.55
C PRO A 499 20.54 7.36 19.02
N PRO A 500 20.93 7.04 20.27
CA PRO A 500 20.82 5.68 20.78
C PRO A 500 19.36 5.26 20.93
N ALA A 501 19.05 4.04 20.48
CA ALA A 501 17.70 3.47 20.58
C ALA A 501 17.33 3.05 22.01
N ALA A 502 18.31 2.95 22.92
CA ALA A 502 18.10 2.76 24.35
C ALA A 502 19.10 3.60 25.19
N ILE A 503 18.80 3.79 26.47
CA ILE A 503 19.59 4.66 27.36
C ILE A 503 20.91 3.99 27.77
N SER A 504 20.94 2.67 27.97
CA SER A 504 22.16 1.93 28.28
C SER A 504 22.80 1.36 27.01
N THR A 505 24.14 1.22 27.02
CA THR A 505 24.86 0.62 25.90
C THR A 505 24.49 -0.86 25.69
N GLU A 506 24.21 -1.58 26.77
CA GLU A 506 23.82 -2.97 26.72
C GLU A 506 22.41 -3.14 26.12
N ASP A 507 21.48 -2.27 26.50
CA ASP A 507 20.11 -2.30 25.98
C ASP A 507 20.05 -1.79 24.54
N ASP A 508 20.86 -0.80 24.17
CA ASP A 508 20.97 -0.33 22.78
C ASP A 508 21.46 -1.47 21.86
N PHE A 509 22.44 -2.26 22.32
CA PHE A 509 22.87 -3.45 21.59
C PHE A 509 21.76 -4.51 21.48
N LYS A 510 20.99 -4.74 22.53
CA LYS A 510 19.85 -5.68 22.53
C LYS A 510 18.76 -5.24 21.54
N VAL A 511 18.43 -3.95 21.52
CA VAL A 511 17.43 -3.38 20.58
C VAL A 511 17.87 -3.60 19.14
N GLN A 512 19.14 -3.35 18.82
CA GLN A 512 19.70 -3.59 17.49
C GLN A 512 19.69 -5.08 17.09
N HIS A 513 19.52 -5.99 18.06
CA HIS A 513 19.46 -7.44 17.84
C HIS A 513 18.06 -8.04 18.09
N GLY A 514 17.01 -7.23 17.97
CA GLY A 514 15.63 -7.68 17.91
C GLY A 514 14.85 -7.66 19.22
N VAL A 515 15.40 -7.09 20.30
CA VAL A 515 14.64 -6.85 21.53
C VAL A 515 13.73 -5.65 21.33
N LYS A 516 12.42 -5.85 21.49
CA LYS A 516 11.42 -4.78 21.38
C LYS A 516 11.45 -3.91 22.63
N GLU A 517 11.94 -2.69 22.50
CA GLU A 517 11.97 -1.70 23.56
C GLU A 517 11.49 -0.34 23.04
N ILE A 518 10.86 0.45 23.91
CA ILE A 518 10.39 1.79 23.54
C ILE A 518 11.58 2.74 23.53
N PRO A 519 11.86 3.43 22.41
CA PRO A 519 12.98 4.37 22.33
C PRO A 519 12.84 5.54 23.33
N PRO A 520 13.97 6.09 23.82
CA PRO A 520 13.96 7.27 24.68
C PRO A 520 13.53 8.53 23.91
N TYR A 521 13.10 9.57 24.64
CA TYR A 521 12.75 10.86 24.02
C TYR A 521 13.88 11.47 23.22
N ALA A 522 15.14 11.21 23.59
CA ALA A 522 16.30 11.67 22.82
C ALA A 522 16.34 11.09 21.39
N TYR A 523 15.94 9.80 21.24
CA TYR A 523 15.84 9.18 19.92
C TYR A 523 14.67 9.76 19.11
N ILE A 524 13.47 9.71 19.68
CA ILE A 524 12.24 10.19 19.01
C ILE A 524 12.35 11.69 18.73
N GLY A 525 12.79 12.46 19.72
CA GLY A 525 12.89 13.93 19.64
C GLY A 525 13.93 14.41 18.62
N ALA A 526 15.03 13.69 18.41
CA ALA A 526 16.00 14.05 17.37
C ALA A 526 15.39 13.97 15.97
N TYR A 527 14.67 12.89 15.65
CA TYR A 527 13.97 12.76 14.37
C TYR A 527 12.82 13.76 14.21
N LEU A 528 12.07 14.02 15.28
CA LEU A 528 11.05 15.06 15.26
C LEU A 528 11.63 16.45 15.07
N TRP A 529 12.77 16.75 15.70
CA TRP A 529 13.44 18.02 15.52
C TRP A 529 13.92 18.20 14.06
N VAL A 530 14.44 17.16 13.43
CA VAL A 530 14.81 17.21 11.99
C VAL A 530 13.59 17.57 11.13
N GLN A 531 12.43 17.00 11.42
CA GLN A 531 11.21 17.23 10.63
C GLN A 531 10.51 18.55 10.97
N LYS A 532 10.37 18.88 12.25
CA LYS A 532 9.53 19.98 12.76
C LYS A 532 10.33 21.22 13.10
N GLY A 533 11.49 21.05 13.74
CA GLY A 533 12.38 22.14 14.16
C GLY A 533 13.28 22.63 13.03
N LEU A 534 14.10 21.77 12.47
CA LEU A 534 15.00 22.07 11.33
C LEU A 534 14.19 22.26 10.03
N LYS A 535 13.09 21.51 9.89
CA LYS A 535 12.29 21.42 8.66
C LYS A 535 13.17 21.04 7.47
N ALA A 536 13.91 19.93 7.63
CA ALA A 536 14.78 19.41 6.59
C ALA A 536 13.97 18.96 5.37
N ASP A 537 14.46 19.29 4.18
CA ASP A 537 13.89 18.85 2.90
C ASP A 537 14.27 17.39 2.61
N ALA A 538 15.44 16.95 3.08
CA ALA A 538 15.88 15.57 3.00
C ALA A 538 16.67 15.15 4.24
N LEU A 539 16.50 13.88 4.63
CA LEU A 539 17.26 13.18 5.66
C LEU A 539 18.11 12.09 5.00
N ILE A 540 19.41 12.09 5.28
CA ILE A 540 20.37 11.11 4.79
C ILE A 540 20.89 10.32 5.98
N HIS A 541 20.69 9.00 6.02
CA HIS A 541 21.43 8.12 6.92
C HIS A 541 22.79 7.80 6.29
N PHE A 542 23.85 8.13 7.00
CA PHE A 542 25.21 7.98 6.54
C PHE A 542 25.95 6.91 7.35
N GLY A 543 26.15 5.75 6.76
CA GLY A 543 26.77 4.59 7.38
C GLY A 543 26.53 3.33 6.57
N THR A 544 26.99 2.18 7.05
CA THR A 544 26.74 0.88 6.40
C THR A 544 25.33 0.37 6.67
N HIS A 545 24.74 0.77 7.83
CA HIS A 545 23.38 0.46 8.23
C HIS A 545 22.72 1.69 8.83
N GLY A 546 21.40 1.80 8.71
CA GLY A 546 20.58 2.69 9.50
C GLY A 546 20.20 2.05 10.85
N SER A 547 19.39 2.73 11.65
CA SER A 547 18.84 2.16 12.89
C SER A 547 17.32 2.12 12.94
N LEU A 548 16.64 2.70 11.96
CA LEU A 548 15.18 2.72 11.91
C LEU A 548 14.59 1.31 11.73
N GLU A 549 15.29 0.44 11.01
CA GLU A 549 14.92 -0.95 10.80
C GLU A 549 14.95 -1.80 12.08
N PHE A 550 15.62 -1.34 13.13
CA PHE A 550 15.68 -2.04 14.43
C PHE A 550 14.59 -1.60 15.41
N THR A 551 13.81 -0.58 15.04
CA THR A 551 12.67 -0.18 15.90
C THR A 551 11.55 -1.21 15.87
N PRO A 552 10.81 -1.38 16.99
CA PRO A 552 9.75 -2.38 17.08
C PRO A 552 8.63 -2.15 16.05
N ASP A 553 8.06 -3.26 15.61
CA ASP A 553 6.91 -3.34 14.73
C ASP A 553 7.15 -2.80 13.31
N LYS A 554 6.20 -3.00 12.42
CA LYS A 554 6.27 -2.53 11.05
C LYS A 554 5.71 -1.12 10.88
N GLN A 555 6.20 -0.45 9.86
CA GLN A 555 5.76 0.90 9.47
C GLN A 555 4.32 0.91 8.96
#